data_ffc04ef7e3df0f3663cca08568f27371
#
_entry.id   ffc04ef7e3df0f3663cca08568f27371
#
_cell.length_a   1.000
_cell.length_b   1.000
_cell.length_c   1.000
_cell.angle_alpha   90.00
_cell.angle_beta   90.00
_cell.angle_gamma   90.00
#
_symmetry.space_group_name_H-M   'P 1'
#
loop_
_entity.id
_entity.type
_entity.pdbx_description
1 polymer ?
#
loop_
_entity_poly.entity_id
_entity_poly.type
_entity_poly.pdbx_seq_one_letter_code
_entity_poly.pdbx_strand_id
1 'polypeptide(L)'
;IGVTKSDSGTIDLPIGRHCTDRKKMAVNVPNAREAITYWEVIDKYRDITHVRCKLQTGRTHQIRVHMAAISHPILGDIIYGGKAAAKYSQKSQCLHARELKFIHPRTGKEIIINCELPDYFTHLLKKLEKF
;
A
#
# COMPACT_ATOMS: atom_id res chain seq x y z
N ILE A 1 -5.52 -0.47 7.57
CA ILE A 1 -6.28 -0.56 8.83
C ILE A 1 -7.05 0.73 9.06
N GLY A 2 -8.25 0.62 9.64
CA GLY A 2 -9.14 1.74 9.89
C GLY A 2 -10.00 2.08 8.70
N VAL A 3 -10.93 3.00 8.90
CA VAL A 3 -11.84 3.47 7.85
C VAL A 3 -11.44 4.89 7.48
N THR A 4 -11.19 5.11 6.20
CA THR A 4 -10.77 6.43 5.71
C THR A 4 -11.94 7.41 5.73
N LYS A 5 -11.65 8.69 5.98
CA LYS A 5 -12.66 9.75 5.97
C LYS A 5 -13.06 10.14 4.53
N SER A 6 -12.11 10.03 3.60
CA SER A 6 -12.31 10.36 2.19
C SER A 6 -12.36 9.08 1.36
N ASP A 7 -12.90 9.17 0.14
CA ASP A 7 -12.96 8.05 -0.80
C ASP A 7 -11.73 7.95 -1.70
N SER A 8 -10.89 8.96 -1.71
CA SER A 8 -9.62 8.98 -2.46
C SER A 8 -8.67 10.00 -1.87
N GLY A 9 -7.41 9.92 -2.25
CA GLY A 9 -6.42 10.86 -1.82
C GLY A 9 -5.09 10.70 -2.53
N THR A 10 -4.18 11.63 -2.22
CA THR A 10 -2.82 11.63 -2.74
C THR A 10 -1.87 11.75 -1.56
N ILE A 11 -0.85 10.88 -1.54
CA ILE A 11 0.22 10.96 -0.55
C ILE A 11 1.47 11.42 -1.29
N ASP A 12 1.89 12.64 -1.02
CA ASP A 12 3.09 13.25 -1.62
C ASP A 12 4.08 13.53 -0.50
N LEU A 13 4.78 12.49 -0.08
CA LEU A 13 5.77 12.55 0.99
C LEU A 13 7.05 11.85 0.53
N PRO A 14 8.19 12.55 0.51
CA PRO A 14 9.45 11.96 0.06
C PRO A 14 9.88 10.82 0.99
N ILE A 15 10.46 9.78 0.41
CA ILE A 15 10.86 8.56 1.12
C ILE A 15 12.37 8.38 1.03
N GLY A 16 12.97 8.05 2.18
CA GLY A 16 14.38 7.71 2.30
C GLY A 16 14.58 6.65 3.35
N ARG A 17 15.84 6.32 3.62
CA ARG A 17 16.15 5.34 4.65
C ARG A 17 15.87 5.89 6.03
N HIS A 18 15.29 5.05 6.90
CA HIS A 18 15.08 5.40 8.30
C HIS A 18 16.43 5.70 8.97
N CYS A 19 16.46 6.73 9.82
CA CYS A 19 17.71 7.23 10.41
C CYS A 19 18.41 6.23 11.33
N THR A 20 17.66 5.37 11.98
CA THR A 20 18.20 4.43 12.99
C THR A 20 17.89 2.97 12.67
N ASP A 21 16.75 2.66 12.07
CA ASP A 21 16.35 1.29 11.75
C ASP A 21 16.61 1.00 10.27
N ARG A 22 17.65 0.22 9.98
CA ARG A 22 18.06 -0.12 8.62
C ARG A 22 17.04 -0.96 7.84
N LYS A 23 16.09 -1.59 8.52
CA LYS A 23 15.05 -2.41 7.91
C LYS A 23 13.87 -1.57 7.39
N LYS A 24 13.82 -0.30 7.79
CA LYS A 24 12.72 0.60 7.46
C LYS A 24 13.12 1.69 6.49
N MET A 25 12.11 2.14 5.76
CA MET A 25 12.12 3.42 5.07
C MET A 25 11.30 4.41 5.91
N ALA A 26 11.45 5.70 5.65
CA ALA A 26 10.72 6.73 6.38
C ALA A 26 10.42 7.91 5.47
N VAL A 27 9.41 8.70 5.84
CA VAL A 27 9.07 9.93 5.11
C VAL A 27 9.84 11.12 5.69
N ASN A 28 10.07 12.12 4.85
CA ASN A 28 10.66 13.42 5.26
C ASN A 28 12.01 13.32 5.99
N VAL A 29 12.81 12.30 5.66
CA VAL A 29 14.16 12.12 6.21
C VAL A 29 15.21 12.75 5.31
N PRO A 30 16.46 12.98 5.79
CA PRO A 30 17.55 13.47 4.95
C PRO A 30 17.78 12.57 3.74
N ASN A 31 18.06 13.17 2.57
CA ASN A 31 18.27 12.48 1.29
C ASN A 31 17.07 11.68 0.79
N ALA A 32 15.88 11.97 1.28
CA ALA A 32 14.65 11.37 0.78
C ALA A 32 14.40 11.78 -0.66
N ARG A 33 13.82 10.86 -1.44
CA ARG A 33 13.45 11.09 -2.84
C ARG A 33 11.96 11.29 -2.97
N GLU A 34 11.54 12.09 -3.95
CA GLU A 34 10.12 12.29 -4.25
C GLU A 34 9.40 10.95 -4.38
N ALA A 35 8.25 10.87 -3.73
CA ALA A 35 7.41 9.68 -3.78
C ALA A 35 5.94 10.09 -3.72
N ILE A 36 5.17 9.66 -4.71
CA ILE A 36 3.75 10.02 -4.84
C ILE A 36 2.92 8.76 -5.02
N THR A 37 1.93 8.59 -4.17
CA THR A 37 0.96 7.50 -4.20
C THR A 37 -0.45 8.09 -4.28
N TYR A 38 -1.21 7.68 -5.30
CA TYR A 38 -2.64 7.96 -5.37
C TYR A 38 -3.41 6.75 -4.82
N TRP A 39 -4.47 6.99 -4.07
CA TRP A 39 -5.30 5.90 -3.56
C TRP A 39 -6.78 6.22 -3.72
N GLU A 40 -7.57 5.17 -3.91
CA GLU A 40 -9.02 5.26 -3.98
C GLU A 40 -9.65 4.07 -3.26
N VAL A 41 -10.80 4.30 -2.64
CA VAL A 41 -11.52 3.27 -1.89
C VAL A 41 -12.27 2.35 -2.85
N ILE A 42 -12.08 1.05 -2.69
CA ILE A 42 -12.88 0.02 -3.36
C ILE A 42 -14.07 -0.35 -2.48
N ASP A 43 -13.81 -0.68 -1.21
CA ASP A 43 -14.83 -1.04 -0.21
C ASP A 43 -14.43 -0.58 1.18
N LYS A 44 -15.42 -0.24 2.01
CA LYS A 44 -15.23 0.05 3.43
C LYS A 44 -15.84 -1.07 4.27
N TYR A 45 -15.05 -1.55 5.22
CA TYR A 45 -15.48 -2.53 6.21
C TYR A 45 -15.54 -1.86 7.59
N ARG A 46 -15.93 -2.59 8.62
CA ARG A 46 -16.10 -2.00 9.95
C ARG A 46 -14.82 -1.35 10.50
N ASP A 47 -13.68 -1.99 10.31
CA ASP A 47 -12.39 -1.55 10.86
C ASP A 47 -11.25 -1.55 9.84
N ILE A 48 -11.56 -1.79 8.58
CA ILE A 48 -10.58 -1.89 7.49
C ILE A 48 -11.15 -1.25 6.23
N THR A 49 -10.28 -0.68 5.42
CA THR A 49 -10.62 -0.15 4.10
C THR A 49 -9.83 -0.90 3.03
N HIS A 50 -10.52 -1.36 1.99
CA HIS A 50 -9.89 -1.94 0.80
C HIS A 50 -9.67 -0.82 -0.20
N VAL A 51 -8.41 -0.53 -0.52
CA VAL A 51 -8.04 0.56 -1.41
C VAL A 51 -7.26 0.05 -2.61
N ARG A 52 -7.38 0.79 -3.72
CA ARG A 52 -6.51 0.65 -4.88
C ARG A 52 -5.50 1.77 -4.84
N CYS A 53 -4.22 1.42 -5.00
CA CYS A 53 -3.15 2.40 -5.07
C CYS A 53 -2.59 2.48 -6.48
N LYS A 54 -2.34 3.70 -6.95
CA LYS A 54 -1.65 3.95 -8.20
C LYS A 54 -0.37 4.71 -7.90
N LEU A 55 0.76 4.19 -8.36
CA LEU A 55 2.07 4.75 -8.08
C LEU A 55 2.54 5.64 -9.24
N GLN A 56 2.91 6.87 -8.93
CA GLN A 56 3.64 7.72 -9.86
C GLN A 56 5.13 7.45 -9.77
N THR A 57 5.61 7.04 -8.60
CA THR A 57 6.99 6.65 -8.31
C THR A 57 7.00 5.25 -7.71
N GLY A 58 8.15 4.59 -7.64
CA GLY A 58 8.27 3.24 -7.10
C GLY A 58 9.42 3.10 -6.11
N ARG A 59 9.38 3.83 -4.99
CA ARG A 59 10.41 3.73 -3.95
C ARG A 59 10.22 2.45 -3.14
N THR A 60 11.29 2.01 -2.51
CA THR A 60 11.27 0.82 -1.63
C THR A 60 10.21 0.98 -0.55
N HIS A 61 9.34 -0.03 -0.40
CA HIS A 61 8.24 -0.06 0.56
C HIS A 61 7.27 1.14 0.46
N GLN A 62 7.19 1.79 -0.70
CA GLN A 62 6.47 3.06 -0.83
C GLN A 62 5.04 3.01 -0.30
N ILE A 63 4.21 2.07 -0.73
CA ILE A 63 2.81 1.99 -0.28
C ILE A 63 2.74 1.73 1.22
N ARG A 64 3.59 0.83 1.71
CA ARG A 64 3.65 0.47 3.14
C ARG A 64 3.98 1.68 4.01
N VAL A 65 5.01 2.43 3.64
CA VAL A 65 5.45 3.63 4.36
C VAL A 65 4.41 4.74 4.26
N HIS A 66 3.90 5.01 3.07
CA HIS A 66 2.91 6.06 2.85
C HIS A 66 1.61 5.82 3.60
N MET A 67 1.09 4.59 3.56
CA MET A 67 -0.15 4.27 4.28
C MET A 67 0.03 4.37 5.79
N ALA A 68 1.17 3.93 6.32
CA ALA A 68 1.47 4.11 7.73
C ALA A 68 1.59 5.59 8.12
N ALA A 69 2.18 6.41 7.24
CA ALA A 69 2.33 7.85 7.47
C ALA A 69 0.99 8.59 7.60
N ILE A 70 -0.04 8.14 6.90
CA ILE A 70 -1.40 8.72 7.01
C ILE A 70 -2.26 8.00 8.06
N SER A 71 -1.64 7.21 8.93
CA SER A 71 -2.28 6.49 10.04
C SER A 71 -3.20 5.34 9.61
N HIS A 72 -2.96 4.79 8.43
CA HIS A 72 -3.67 3.63 7.91
C HIS A 72 -2.69 2.53 7.48
N PRO A 73 -1.89 1.96 8.40
CA PRO A 73 -0.93 0.92 8.04
C PRO A 73 -1.63 -0.27 7.38
N ILE A 74 -0.89 -1.00 6.55
CA ILE A 74 -1.43 -2.15 5.83
C ILE A 74 -1.64 -3.31 6.79
N LEU A 75 -2.78 -3.98 6.67
CA LEU A 75 -3.07 -5.18 7.45
C LEU A 75 -1.98 -6.23 7.25
N GLY A 76 -1.48 -6.79 8.34
CA GLY A 76 -0.40 -7.78 8.31
C GLY A 76 1.00 -7.19 8.26
N ASP A 77 1.14 -5.89 8.12
CA ASP A 77 2.45 -5.22 8.06
C ASP A 77 2.91 -4.81 9.45
N ILE A 78 3.54 -5.73 10.17
CA ILE A 78 3.99 -5.49 11.53
C ILE A 78 5.19 -4.54 11.61
N ILE A 79 5.96 -4.39 10.53
CA ILE A 79 7.13 -3.49 10.50
C ILE A 79 6.71 -2.03 10.59
N TYR A 80 5.70 -1.62 9.83
CA TYR A 80 5.21 -0.24 9.82
C TYR A 80 3.95 -0.02 10.64
N GLY A 81 3.19 -1.07 10.93
CA GLY A 81 1.93 -1.01 11.64
C GLY A 81 1.92 -1.58 13.05
N GLY A 82 2.98 -2.31 13.44
CA GLY A 82 3.09 -2.91 14.76
C GLY A 82 1.93 -3.86 15.09
N LYS A 83 1.56 -3.92 16.37
CA LYS A 83 0.49 -4.82 16.84
C LYS A 83 -0.88 -4.53 16.23
N ALA A 84 -1.16 -3.28 15.89
CA ALA A 84 -2.43 -2.92 15.27
C ALA A 84 -2.62 -3.59 13.91
N ALA A 85 -1.52 -3.86 13.19
CA ALA A 85 -1.56 -4.51 11.90
C ALA A 85 -1.67 -6.04 11.98
N ALA A 86 -1.60 -6.64 13.17
CA ALA A 86 -1.62 -8.10 13.36
C ALA A 86 -3.03 -8.70 13.41
N LYS A 87 -4.06 -7.94 13.07
CA LYS A 87 -5.45 -8.42 13.04
C LYS A 87 -5.63 -9.52 11.99
N TYR A 88 -6.62 -10.39 12.21
CA TYR A 88 -7.01 -11.47 11.29
C TYR A 88 -5.88 -12.47 10.97
N SER A 89 -4.87 -12.53 11.82
CA SER A 89 -3.78 -13.53 11.76
C SER A 89 -3.09 -13.64 10.40
N GLN A 90 -2.91 -12.51 9.71
CA GLN A 90 -2.20 -12.49 8.43
C GLN A 90 -0.69 -12.65 8.64
N LYS A 91 -0.04 -13.43 7.78
CA LYS A 91 1.41 -13.73 7.88
C LYS A 91 2.29 -12.56 7.47
N SER A 92 1.81 -11.73 6.56
CA SER A 92 2.55 -10.59 6.03
C SER A 92 1.58 -9.52 5.53
N GLN A 93 2.12 -8.42 5.01
CA GLN A 93 1.31 -7.32 4.50
C GLN A 93 0.33 -7.77 3.40
N CYS A 94 -0.94 -7.39 3.56
CA CYS A 94 -1.98 -7.65 2.58
C CYS A 94 -1.91 -6.62 1.46
N LEU A 95 -0.98 -6.82 0.55
CA LEU A 95 -0.70 -5.94 -0.56
C LEU A 95 -0.44 -6.78 -1.80
N HIS A 96 -1.15 -6.47 -2.88
CA HIS A 96 -1.02 -7.21 -4.14
C HIS A 96 -0.89 -6.24 -5.32
N ALA A 97 0.11 -6.48 -6.17
CA ALA A 97 0.28 -5.75 -7.42
C ALA A 97 -0.68 -6.32 -8.46
N ARG A 98 -1.80 -5.61 -8.70
CA ARG A 98 -2.85 -6.09 -9.59
C ARG A 98 -2.61 -5.76 -11.04
N GLU A 99 -2.00 -4.62 -11.33
CA GLU A 99 -1.78 -4.17 -12.69
C GLU A 99 -0.41 -3.52 -12.83
N LEU A 100 0.27 -3.83 -13.92
CA LEU A 100 1.52 -3.20 -14.30
C LEU A 100 1.39 -2.69 -15.73
N LYS A 101 1.69 -1.41 -15.95
CA LYS A 101 1.72 -0.78 -17.26
C LYS A 101 3.14 -0.27 -17.54
N PHE A 102 3.65 -0.56 -18.72
CA PHE A 102 4.97 -0.04 -19.13
C PHE A 102 5.05 0.00 -20.65
N ILE A 103 6.02 0.76 -21.15
CA ILE A 103 6.30 0.84 -22.58
C ILE A 103 7.44 -0.13 -22.91
N HIS A 104 7.19 -1.02 -23.86
CA HIS A 104 8.19 -2.02 -24.26
C HIS A 104 9.40 -1.29 -24.87
N PRO A 105 10.63 -1.57 -24.39
CA PRO A 105 11.81 -0.81 -24.81
C PRO A 105 12.19 -0.96 -26.28
N ARG A 106 11.79 -2.08 -26.93
CA ARG A 106 12.08 -2.32 -28.36
C ARG A 106 10.98 -1.85 -29.28
N THR A 107 9.71 -2.10 -28.92
CA THR A 107 8.59 -1.88 -29.82
C THR A 107 7.89 -0.54 -29.61
N GLY A 108 8.14 0.11 -28.46
CA GLY A 108 7.45 1.35 -28.09
C GLY A 108 5.96 1.15 -27.76
N LYS A 109 5.48 -0.09 -27.74
CA LYS A 109 4.08 -0.39 -27.42
C LYS A 109 3.84 -0.37 -25.93
N GLU A 110 2.67 0.11 -25.53
CA GLU A 110 2.22 0.03 -24.14
C GLU A 110 1.87 -1.42 -23.80
N ILE A 111 2.43 -1.93 -22.70
CA ILE A 111 2.15 -3.27 -22.20
C ILE A 111 1.41 -3.15 -20.88
N ILE A 112 0.31 -3.87 -20.76
CA ILE A 112 -0.52 -3.92 -19.55
C ILE A 112 -0.56 -5.36 -19.07
N ILE A 113 -0.12 -5.58 -17.82
CA ILE A 113 -0.16 -6.89 -17.18
C ILE A 113 -1.13 -6.81 -16.01
N ASN A 114 -2.15 -7.68 -16.00
CA ASN A 114 -3.12 -7.78 -14.92
C ASN A 114 -2.96 -9.11 -14.20
N CYS A 115 -3.08 -9.08 -12.87
CA CYS A 115 -3.06 -10.27 -12.03
C CYS A 115 -4.31 -10.32 -11.17
N GLU A 116 -4.96 -11.48 -11.12
CA GLU A 116 -6.09 -11.71 -10.22
C GLU A 116 -5.65 -11.63 -8.77
N LEU A 117 -6.58 -11.27 -7.88
CA LEU A 117 -6.32 -11.28 -6.45
C LEU A 117 -6.01 -12.70 -5.98
N PRO A 118 -4.95 -12.91 -5.19
CA PRO A 118 -4.63 -14.23 -4.67
C PRO A 118 -5.69 -14.73 -3.68
N ASP A 119 -5.77 -16.04 -3.50
CA ASP A 119 -6.80 -16.69 -2.67
C ASP A 119 -6.82 -16.15 -1.22
N TYR A 120 -5.65 -15.92 -0.61
CA TYR A 120 -5.62 -15.41 0.75
C TYR A 120 -6.32 -14.06 0.86
N PHE A 121 -6.20 -13.23 -0.17
CA PHE A 121 -6.79 -11.89 -0.21
C PHE A 121 -8.32 -11.98 -0.36
N THR A 122 -8.80 -12.79 -1.29
CA THR A 122 -10.24 -12.97 -1.49
C THR A 122 -10.90 -13.64 -0.28
N HIS A 123 -10.25 -14.60 0.35
CA HIS A 123 -10.74 -15.23 1.57
C HIS A 123 -10.81 -14.22 2.72
N LEU A 124 -9.81 -13.37 2.86
CA LEU A 124 -9.82 -12.31 3.87
C LEU A 124 -10.99 -11.34 3.66
N LEU A 125 -11.22 -10.90 2.43
CA LEU A 125 -12.31 -9.98 2.12
C LEU A 125 -13.68 -10.56 2.49
N LYS A 126 -13.87 -11.87 2.35
CA LYS A 126 -15.10 -12.55 2.76
C LYS A 126 -15.31 -12.58 4.27
N LYS A 127 -14.22 -12.59 5.05
CA LYS A 127 -14.28 -12.59 6.51
C LYS A 127 -14.58 -11.21 7.10
N LEU A 128 -14.29 -10.14 6.36
CA LEU A 128 -14.48 -8.78 6.85
C LEU A 128 -15.96 -8.40 6.85
N GLU A 129 -16.41 -7.76 7.93
CA GLU A 129 -17.75 -7.23 8.00
C GLU A 129 -17.81 -5.89 7.25
N LYS A 130 -18.74 -5.76 6.32
CA LYS A 130 -18.97 -4.52 5.62
C LYS A 130 -19.56 -3.46 6.54
N PHE A 131 -19.20 -2.25 6.24
CA PHE A 131 -19.64 -1.05 6.95
C PHE A 131 -21.12 -0.78 6.72
#